data_ed9c744aac45fb04e43173c2f037426c
#
_entry.id   ed9c744aac45fb04e43173c2f037426c
#
_cell.length_a   1.000
_cell.length_b   1.000
_cell.length_c   1.000
_cell.angle_alpha   90.00
_cell.angle_beta   90.00
_cell.angle_gamma   90.00
#
_symmetry.space_group_name_H-M   'P 1'
#
loop_
_entity.id
_entity.type
_entity.pdbx_description
1 polymer ?
#
loop_
_entity_poly.entity_id
_entity_poly.type
_entity_poly.pdbx_seq_one_letter_code
_entity_poly.pdbx_strand_id
1 'polypeptide(L)'
;MTQIFIFTAGNSSARSHLDDSIINPIDFKKVETSLEKSQIEKLLISNNENSIFCWGAMPGKNNLRNWNLMQKGDYVICVYSSHYRFISRCTGKIHSYNLANNIWGSLDGNTWEYIYFLSRPLAIDIHLNNVEIGSSPIKSFGGFSRISDERINYIKNKFSSIDNFTKQTFNYNFSSNNNRRLDLDIYRENINDQDFFNVKDILDSRNMIYASICRRQGQEKFRRKLLEAYERKCAVTNSSITETLEAAHIIPYKGSSTNHVQNGILL
;
A
#
# COMPACT_ATOMS: atom_id res chain seq x y z
N MET A 1 -25.16 1.15 -6.11
CA MET A 1 -24.47 0.86 -7.38
C MET A 1 -22.98 1.13 -7.16
N THR A 2 -22.12 0.13 -7.38
CA THR A 2 -20.66 0.23 -7.13
C THR A 2 -20.05 1.34 -7.98
N GLN A 3 -19.15 2.12 -7.40
CA GLN A 3 -18.46 3.25 -8.00
C GLN A 3 -16.94 3.07 -7.92
N ILE A 4 -16.21 3.94 -8.61
CA ILE A 4 -14.75 4.02 -8.54
C ILE A 4 -14.37 5.42 -8.06
N PHE A 5 -13.60 5.47 -6.98
CA PHE A 5 -13.01 6.69 -6.45
C PHE A 5 -11.50 6.66 -6.64
N ILE A 6 -10.93 7.83 -6.88
CA ILE A 6 -9.49 8.03 -7.06
C ILE A 6 -9.02 9.00 -5.99
N PHE A 7 -7.88 8.70 -5.38
CA PHE A 7 -7.13 9.68 -4.62
C PHE A 7 -5.72 9.81 -5.17
N THR A 8 -5.14 10.99 -5.05
CA THR A 8 -3.79 11.25 -5.55
C THR A 8 -2.81 11.51 -4.40
N ALA A 9 -1.62 10.95 -4.52
CA ALA A 9 -0.47 11.23 -3.64
C ALA A 9 0.60 12.00 -4.43
N GLY A 10 0.23 13.19 -4.95
CA GLY A 10 1.04 13.92 -5.92
C GLY A 10 2.27 14.63 -5.32
N ASN A 11 2.18 15.11 -4.08
CA ASN A 11 3.27 15.81 -3.39
C ASN A 11 4.02 14.90 -2.40
N SER A 12 5.16 15.36 -1.90
CA SER A 12 6.02 14.61 -0.99
C SER A 12 5.31 14.28 0.34
N SER A 13 4.56 15.22 0.89
CA SER A 13 3.79 15.02 2.13
C SER A 13 2.73 13.92 1.96
N ALA A 14 1.91 13.99 0.91
CA ALA A 14 0.92 12.94 0.64
C ALA A 14 1.58 11.56 0.40
N ARG A 15 2.79 11.53 -0.18
CA ARG A 15 3.51 10.25 -0.35
C ARG A 15 4.02 9.67 0.96
N SER A 16 4.50 10.50 1.91
CA SER A 16 4.88 10.00 3.23
C SER A 16 3.69 9.38 3.98
N HIS A 17 2.49 9.96 3.80
CA HIS A 17 1.27 9.40 4.41
C HIS A 17 0.84 8.05 3.84
N LEU A 18 1.31 7.66 2.64
CA LEU A 18 1.08 6.30 2.14
C LEU A 18 1.74 5.25 3.04
N ASP A 19 2.92 5.55 3.60
CA ASP A 19 3.60 4.66 4.54
C ASP A 19 2.81 4.49 5.85
N ASP A 20 2.10 5.54 6.28
CA ASP A 20 1.37 5.57 7.55
C ASP A 20 0.08 4.75 7.53
N SER A 21 -0.54 4.52 6.34
CA SER A 21 -1.92 4.00 6.32
C SER A 21 -2.32 3.18 5.09
N ILE A 22 -1.48 3.10 4.03
CA ILE A 22 -1.73 2.34 2.79
C ILE A 22 -0.74 1.21 2.62
N ILE A 23 0.55 1.48 2.80
CA ILE A 23 1.64 0.51 2.67
C ILE A 23 1.71 -0.33 3.94
N ASN A 24 1.63 0.33 5.09
CA ASN A 24 1.50 -0.31 6.39
C ASN A 24 0.08 -0.09 6.93
N PRO A 25 -0.46 -1.06 7.71
CA PRO A 25 -1.68 -0.82 8.46
C PRO A 25 -1.44 0.25 9.53
N ILE A 26 -2.49 1.00 9.87
CA ILE A 26 -2.44 1.95 10.99
C ILE A 26 -2.16 1.21 12.31
N ASP A 27 -1.39 1.84 13.18
CA ASP A 27 -1.23 1.36 14.55
C ASP A 27 -2.59 1.43 15.27
N PHE A 28 -3.06 0.28 15.76
CA PHE A 28 -4.35 0.17 16.43
C PHE A 28 -4.47 1.08 17.66
N LYS A 29 -3.37 1.38 18.34
CA LYS A 29 -3.35 2.35 19.44
C LYS A 29 -3.83 3.73 19.03
N LYS A 30 -3.52 4.17 17.80
CA LYS A 30 -4.01 5.44 17.27
C LYS A 30 -5.53 5.43 17.12
N VAL A 31 -6.12 4.29 16.75
CA VAL A 31 -7.56 4.10 16.64
C VAL A 31 -8.20 4.13 18.03
N GLU A 32 -7.66 3.37 18.99
CA GLU A 32 -8.18 3.29 20.36
C GLU A 32 -8.18 4.64 21.08
N THR A 33 -7.15 5.44 20.87
CA THR A 33 -7.03 6.76 21.50
C THR A 33 -7.87 7.86 20.85
N SER A 34 -8.38 7.61 19.65
CA SER A 34 -9.05 8.64 18.84
C SER A 34 -10.55 8.40 18.62
N LEU A 35 -11.02 7.18 18.84
CA LEU A 35 -12.41 6.78 18.57
C LEU A 35 -13.10 6.24 19.83
N GLU A 36 -14.41 6.38 19.85
CA GLU A 36 -15.25 5.74 20.86
C GLU A 36 -15.36 4.23 20.65
N LYS A 37 -15.60 3.46 21.74
CA LYS A 37 -15.72 1.99 21.69
C LYS A 37 -16.71 1.52 20.63
N SER A 38 -17.88 2.16 20.52
CA SER A 38 -18.91 1.82 19.54
C SER A 38 -18.46 2.01 18.08
N GLN A 39 -17.58 2.98 17.84
CA GLN A 39 -16.98 3.23 16.52
C GLN A 39 -15.92 2.19 16.21
N ILE A 40 -15.10 1.82 17.20
CA ILE A 40 -14.07 0.78 17.08
C ILE A 40 -14.71 -0.57 16.78
N GLU A 41 -15.76 -0.95 17.51
CA GLU A 41 -16.50 -2.21 17.27
C GLU A 41 -17.04 -2.28 15.82
N LYS A 42 -17.68 -1.22 15.33
CA LYS A 42 -18.17 -1.14 13.96
C LYS A 42 -17.03 -1.27 12.94
N LEU A 43 -15.89 -0.66 13.22
CA LEU A 43 -14.71 -0.72 12.37
C LEU A 43 -14.14 -2.14 12.30
N LEU A 44 -14.01 -2.82 13.44
CA LEU A 44 -13.49 -4.20 13.52
C LEU A 44 -14.42 -5.20 12.82
N ILE A 45 -15.73 -5.06 12.98
CA ILE A 45 -16.73 -5.90 12.28
C ILE A 45 -16.65 -5.68 10.75
N SER A 46 -16.29 -4.46 10.31
CA SER A 46 -16.21 -4.13 8.89
C SER A 46 -14.93 -4.59 8.23
N ASN A 47 -13.86 -4.73 9.01
CA ASN A 47 -12.55 -5.19 8.57
C ASN A 47 -12.30 -6.58 9.17
N ASN A 48 -12.50 -7.63 8.39
CA ASN A 48 -12.26 -9.03 8.81
C ASN A 48 -10.80 -9.35 9.15
N GLU A 49 -9.91 -8.37 9.19
CA GLU A 49 -8.48 -8.51 9.45
C GLU A 49 -8.06 -7.63 10.63
N ASN A 50 -7.07 -8.09 11.39
CA ASN A 50 -6.42 -7.29 12.44
C ASN A 50 -5.61 -6.09 11.90
N SER A 51 -5.66 -5.84 10.61
CA SER A 51 -4.91 -4.80 9.92
C SER A 51 -5.87 -3.77 9.34
N ILE A 52 -5.80 -2.52 9.83
CA ILE A 52 -6.65 -1.43 9.39
C ILE A 52 -5.87 -0.56 8.40
N PHE A 53 -6.43 -0.39 7.21
CA PHE A 53 -5.92 0.52 6.19
C PHE A 53 -6.91 1.65 5.98
N CYS A 54 -6.45 2.86 5.73
CA CYS A 54 -7.33 3.98 5.45
C CYS A 54 -6.64 5.05 4.61
N TRP A 55 -7.45 5.95 4.09
CA TRP A 55 -7.02 7.22 3.57
C TRP A 55 -8.02 8.29 3.93
N GLY A 56 -7.66 9.56 3.76
CA GLY A 56 -8.53 10.66 4.10
C GLY A 56 -8.54 11.74 3.03
N ALA A 57 -9.53 12.60 3.11
CA ALA A 57 -9.64 13.80 2.31
C ALA A 57 -9.65 15.04 3.21
N MET A 58 -8.97 16.09 2.77
CA MET A 58 -8.96 17.40 3.42
C MET A 58 -10.36 18.04 3.37
N PRO A 59 -10.70 18.93 4.30
CA PRO A 59 -11.89 19.75 4.21
C PRO A 59 -12.00 20.45 2.85
N GLY A 60 -13.22 20.49 2.30
CA GLY A 60 -13.50 21.13 1.03
C GLY A 60 -14.79 20.62 0.39
N LYS A 61 -15.50 21.50 -0.32
CA LYS A 61 -16.83 21.23 -0.89
C LYS A 61 -16.85 19.96 -1.78
N ASN A 62 -15.85 19.82 -2.66
CA ASN A 62 -15.77 18.67 -3.58
C ASN A 62 -15.38 17.38 -2.84
N ASN A 63 -14.44 17.47 -1.90
CA ASN A 63 -14.01 16.33 -1.10
C ASN A 63 -15.16 15.79 -0.24
N LEU A 64 -15.87 16.67 0.46
CA LEU A 64 -17.04 16.31 1.25
C LEU A 64 -18.14 15.68 0.39
N ARG A 65 -18.42 16.26 -0.79
CA ARG A 65 -19.39 15.69 -1.73
C ARG A 65 -19.01 14.27 -2.14
N ASN A 66 -17.78 14.06 -2.56
CA ASN A 66 -17.30 12.74 -2.98
C ASN A 66 -17.27 11.75 -1.81
N TRP A 67 -16.85 12.19 -0.62
CA TRP A 67 -16.86 11.37 0.57
C TRP A 67 -18.28 10.94 0.97
N ASN A 68 -19.27 11.86 0.87
CA ASN A 68 -20.67 11.53 1.14
C ASN A 68 -21.23 10.49 0.15
N LEU A 69 -20.84 10.58 -1.12
CA LEU A 69 -21.29 9.65 -2.18
C LEU A 69 -20.65 8.26 -2.04
N MET A 70 -19.43 8.16 -1.47
CA MET A 70 -18.74 6.89 -1.29
C MET A 70 -19.50 5.95 -0.37
N GLN A 71 -19.62 4.69 -0.77
CA GLN A 71 -20.27 3.64 -0.03
C GLN A 71 -19.33 2.45 0.21
N LYS A 72 -19.67 1.64 1.24
CA LYS A 72 -19.00 0.34 1.44
C LYS A 72 -19.11 -0.52 0.18
N GLY A 73 -17.96 -1.07 -0.25
CA GLY A 73 -17.86 -1.89 -1.46
C GLY A 73 -17.46 -1.11 -2.72
N ASP A 74 -17.37 0.23 -2.67
CA ASP A 74 -16.83 1.01 -3.78
C ASP A 74 -15.33 0.77 -3.96
N TYR A 75 -14.86 0.85 -5.19
CA TYR A 75 -13.43 0.77 -5.49
C TYR A 75 -12.73 2.07 -5.18
N VAL A 76 -11.54 1.96 -4.62
CA VAL A 76 -10.66 3.09 -4.31
C VAL A 76 -9.28 2.83 -4.89
N ILE A 77 -8.81 3.74 -5.74
CA ILE A 77 -7.56 3.58 -6.45
C ILE A 77 -6.65 4.79 -6.16
N CYS A 78 -5.41 4.51 -5.79
CA CYS A 78 -4.38 5.53 -5.62
C CYS A 78 -3.66 5.80 -6.92
N VAL A 79 -3.45 7.08 -7.24
CA VAL A 79 -2.73 7.54 -8.43
C VAL A 79 -1.65 8.53 -8.05
N TYR A 80 -0.43 8.30 -8.52
CA TYR A 80 0.64 9.29 -8.54
C TYR A 80 1.70 8.97 -9.60
N SER A 81 2.48 9.97 -10.00
CA SER A 81 3.50 9.85 -11.06
C SER A 81 2.95 9.21 -12.34
N SER A 82 1.73 9.62 -12.77
CA SER A 82 1.03 9.11 -13.96
C SER A 82 0.74 7.61 -13.95
N HIS A 83 0.70 6.96 -12.79
CA HIS A 83 0.40 5.54 -12.66
C HIS A 83 -0.69 5.28 -11.64
N TYR A 84 -1.50 4.27 -11.88
CA TYR A 84 -2.30 3.59 -10.87
C TYR A 84 -1.37 2.77 -10.00
N ARG A 85 -1.39 3.00 -8.68
CA ARG A 85 -0.41 2.45 -7.73
C ARG A 85 -0.97 1.46 -6.73
N PHE A 86 -2.17 1.70 -6.26
CA PHE A 86 -2.88 0.80 -5.35
C PHE A 86 -4.34 0.72 -5.74
N ILE A 87 -4.94 -0.44 -5.51
CA ILE A 87 -6.37 -0.65 -5.61
C ILE A 87 -6.90 -1.36 -4.36
N SER A 88 -8.05 -0.96 -3.89
CA SER A 88 -8.73 -1.50 -2.72
C SER A 88 -10.24 -1.31 -2.81
N ARG A 89 -10.96 -1.79 -1.80
CA ARG A 89 -12.39 -1.53 -1.60
C ARG A 89 -12.61 -0.69 -0.34
N CYS A 90 -13.55 0.23 -0.38
CA CYS A 90 -14.03 0.93 0.80
C CYS A 90 -14.75 -0.07 1.71
N THR A 91 -14.33 -0.16 2.97
CA THR A 91 -14.94 -1.02 4.00
C THR A 91 -15.83 -0.22 4.96
N GLY A 92 -15.63 1.09 5.03
CA GLY A 92 -16.38 2.00 5.87
C GLY A 92 -15.80 3.40 5.81
N LYS A 93 -16.42 4.35 6.50
CA LYS A 93 -15.92 5.72 6.57
C LYS A 93 -16.30 6.38 7.89
N ILE A 94 -15.50 7.35 8.31
CA ILE A 94 -15.71 8.15 9.50
C ILE A 94 -15.21 9.57 9.30
N HIS A 95 -15.91 10.54 9.86
CA HIS A 95 -15.40 11.90 10.00
C HIS A 95 -14.77 12.04 11.38
N SER A 96 -13.46 12.22 11.44
CA SER A 96 -12.72 12.37 12.71
C SER A 96 -11.43 13.15 12.51
N TYR A 97 -11.43 14.37 13.04
CA TYR A 97 -10.22 15.19 13.10
C TYR A 97 -9.14 14.52 13.98
N ASN A 98 -9.52 14.02 15.15
CA ASN A 98 -8.59 13.43 16.10
C ASN A 98 -7.86 12.21 15.52
N LEU A 99 -8.59 11.30 14.88
CA LEU A 99 -7.97 10.13 14.24
C LEU A 99 -7.07 10.55 13.09
N ALA A 100 -7.52 11.46 12.23
CA ALA A 100 -6.72 11.97 11.11
C ALA A 100 -5.43 12.61 11.57
N ASN A 101 -5.51 13.48 12.57
CA ASN A 101 -4.36 14.17 13.16
C ASN A 101 -3.38 13.19 13.83
N ASN A 102 -3.90 12.13 14.47
CA ASN A 102 -3.07 11.09 15.07
C ASN A 102 -2.34 10.22 14.01
N ILE A 103 -2.94 10.02 12.84
CA ILE A 103 -2.34 9.23 11.76
C ILE A 103 -1.33 10.07 10.96
N TRP A 104 -1.74 11.26 10.49
CA TRP A 104 -1.02 12.05 9.48
C TRP A 104 -0.55 13.42 9.96
N GLY A 105 -0.95 13.84 11.15
CA GLY A 105 -0.71 15.21 11.64
C GLY A 105 -1.69 16.21 11.01
N SER A 106 -1.41 17.50 11.26
CA SER A 106 -2.18 18.60 10.69
C SER A 106 -1.26 19.64 10.03
N LEU A 107 -1.77 20.32 9.03
CA LEU A 107 -1.12 21.43 8.34
C LEU A 107 -2.05 22.64 8.42
N ASP A 108 -1.56 23.74 9.02
CA ASP A 108 -2.34 24.97 9.22
C ASP A 108 -3.72 24.73 9.87
N GLY A 109 -3.77 23.81 10.85
CA GLY A 109 -5.00 23.45 11.55
C GLY A 109 -5.97 22.56 10.78
N ASN A 110 -5.64 22.13 9.57
CA ASN A 110 -6.42 21.22 8.76
C ASN A 110 -5.75 19.84 8.67
N THR A 111 -6.55 18.80 8.57
CA THR A 111 -6.09 17.43 8.36
C THR A 111 -7.02 16.66 7.42
N TRP A 112 -6.69 15.43 7.07
CA TRP A 112 -7.48 14.57 6.18
C TRP A 112 -8.65 13.91 6.92
N GLU A 113 -9.50 14.70 7.58
CA GLU A 113 -10.52 14.28 8.54
C GLU A 113 -11.69 13.48 7.97
N TYR A 114 -11.93 13.54 6.65
CA TYR A 114 -12.91 12.71 5.95
C TYR A 114 -12.29 11.36 5.61
N ILE A 115 -12.20 10.48 6.63
CA ILE A 115 -11.51 9.20 6.56
C ILE A 115 -12.40 8.14 5.89
N TYR A 116 -11.81 7.30 5.05
CA TYR A 116 -12.41 6.09 4.53
C TYR A 116 -11.47 4.91 4.73
N PHE A 117 -12.02 3.84 5.29
CA PHE A 117 -11.30 2.60 5.55
C PHE A 117 -11.28 1.73 4.31
N LEU A 118 -10.23 0.95 4.17
CA LEU A 118 -9.93 0.20 2.96
C LEU A 118 -9.70 -1.27 3.29
N SER A 119 -10.13 -2.15 2.39
CA SER A 119 -9.58 -3.50 2.37
C SER A 119 -8.07 -3.43 2.14
N ARG A 120 -7.33 -4.49 2.47
CA ARG A 120 -5.88 -4.52 2.21
C ARG A 120 -5.60 -4.03 0.78
N PRO A 121 -4.86 -2.94 0.60
CA PRO A 121 -4.54 -2.43 -0.72
C PRO A 121 -3.65 -3.41 -1.50
N LEU A 122 -4.02 -3.67 -2.76
CA LEU A 122 -3.18 -4.37 -3.71
C LEU A 122 -2.30 -3.35 -4.43
N ALA A 123 -0.99 -3.53 -4.36
CA ALA A 123 -0.07 -2.74 -5.14
C ALA A 123 -0.17 -3.10 -6.63
N ILE A 124 -0.23 -2.08 -7.47
CA ILE A 124 -0.25 -2.17 -8.93
C ILE A 124 0.72 -1.13 -9.49
N ASP A 125 1.15 -1.30 -10.73
CA ASP A 125 2.01 -0.32 -11.42
C ASP A 125 1.61 -0.25 -12.89
N ILE A 126 0.56 0.52 -13.18
CA ILE A 126 0.00 0.63 -14.52
C ILE A 126 -0.08 2.10 -14.90
N HIS A 127 0.57 2.47 -16.00
CA HIS A 127 0.52 3.84 -16.51
C HIS A 127 -0.91 4.24 -16.91
N LEU A 128 -1.30 5.50 -16.65
CA LEU A 128 -2.66 5.99 -16.91
C LEU A 128 -3.11 5.76 -18.36
N ASN A 129 -2.21 5.92 -19.32
CA ASN A 129 -2.52 5.74 -20.74
C ASN A 129 -2.83 4.27 -21.12
N ASN A 130 -2.45 3.31 -20.27
CA ASN A 130 -2.66 1.88 -20.53
C ASN A 130 -4.01 1.39 -19.99
N VAL A 131 -4.79 2.29 -19.37
CA VAL A 131 -6.10 1.95 -18.80
C VAL A 131 -7.21 2.66 -19.55
N GLU A 132 -8.05 1.88 -20.19
CA GLU A 132 -9.16 2.38 -20.98
C GLU A 132 -10.42 2.48 -20.12
N ILE A 133 -10.74 3.72 -19.69
CA ILE A 133 -11.90 4.04 -18.86
C ILE A 133 -12.77 5.15 -19.50
N GLY A 134 -12.97 5.08 -20.80
CA GLY A 134 -13.77 6.03 -21.57
C GLY A 134 -13.26 6.18 -23.00
N SER A 135 -13.93 6.98 -23.80
CA SER A 135 -13.58 7.28 -25.20
C SER A 135 -12.24 8.03 -25.35
N SER A 136 -11.74 8.62 -24.27
CA SER A 136 -10.44 9.31 -24.22
C SER A 136 -9.67 8.94 -22.96
N PRO A 137 -8.32 8.81 -23.04
CA PRO A 137 -7.50 8.50 -21.87
C PRO A 137 -7.58 9.64 -20.85
N ILE A 138 -7.48 9.28 -19.56
CA ILE A 138 -7.33 10.27 -18.50
C ILE A 138 -5.83 10.55 -18.33
N LYS A 139 -5.46 11.82 -18.52
CA LYS A 139 -4.06 12.24 -18.39
C LYS A 139 -3.64 12.50 -16.96
N SER A 140 -4.57 12.91 -16.10
CA SER A 140 -4.32 13.21 -14.69
C SER A 140 -5.62 13.14 -13.88
N PHE A 141 -5.48 12.96 -12.59
CA PHE A 141 -6.56 13.09 -11.61
C PHE A 141 -6.21 14.20 -10.62
N GLY A 142 -7.22 14.90 -10.12
CA GLY A 142 -7.07 15.93 -9.09
C GLY A 142 -7.57 15.43 -7.74
N GLY A 143 -6.70 15.42 -6.72
CA GLY A 143 -7.06 15.18 -5.33
C GLY A 143 -7.90 13.93 -5.10
N PHE A 144 -9.03 14.10 -4.42
CA PHE A 144 -10.01 13.03 -4.19
C PHE A 144 -11.20 13.21 -5.14
N SER A 145 -11.38 12.29 -6.06
CA SER A 145 -12.36 12.39 -7.15
C SER A 145 -13.12 11.08 -7.37
N ARG A 146 -14.30 11.17 -7.95
CA ARG A 146 -15.13 10.06 -8.40
C ARG A 146 -15.06 9.96 -9.92
N ILE A 147 -14.98 8.76 -10.46
CA ILE A 147 -15.11 8.52 -11.90
C ILE A 147 -16.54 8.90 -12.34
N SER A 148 -16.66 9.64 -13.44
CA SER A 148 -17.96 10.11 -13.94
C SER A 148 -18.87 8.96 -14.32
N ASP A 149 -20.18 9.20 -14.25
CA ASP A 149 -21.19 8.19 -14.59
C ASP A 149 -21.08 7.77 -16.07
N GLU A 150 -20.70 8.68 -16.97
CA GLU A 150 -20.42 8.38 -18.37
C GLU A 150 -19.31 7.32 -18.50
N ARG A 151 -18.20 7.49 -17.78
CA ARG A 151 -17.08 6.54 -17.80
C ARG A 151 -17.42 5.21 -17.10
N ILE A 152 -18.23 5.27 -16.05
CA ILE A 152 -18.75 4.05 -15.39
C ILE A 152 -19.64 3.27 -16.38
N ASN A 153 -20.49 3.95 -17.14
CA ASN A 153 -21.31 3.32 -18.16
C ASN A 153 -20.46 2.72 -19.30
N TYR A 154 -19.41 3.43 -19.74
CA TYR A 154 -18.45 2.90 -20.71
C TYR A 154 -17.79 1.60 -20.19
N ILE A 155 -17.31 1.60 -18.95
CA ILE A 155 -16.72 0.41 -18.30
C ILE A 155 -17.72 -0.75 -18.30
N LYS A 156 -18.98 -0.50 -17.90
CA LYS A 156 -20.01 -1.55 -17.84
C LYS A 156 -20.35 -2.11 -19.23
N ASN A 157 -20.42 -1.25 -20.23
CA ASN A 157 -20.70 -1.68 -21.60
C ASN A 157 -19.57 -2.52 -22.17
N LYS A 158 -18.31 -2.17 -21.89
CA LYS A 158 -17.13 -2.87 -22.41
C LYS A 158 -16.78 -4.13 -21.65
N PHE A 159 -16.86 -4.09 -20.32
CA PHE A 159 -16.39 -5.17 -19.42
C PHE A 159 -17.55 -5.89 -18.73
N SER A 160 -18.80 -5.56 -19.02
CA SER A 160 -20.03 -6.08 -18.41
C SER A 160 -20.22 -5.67 -16.93
N SER A 161 -19.15 -5.38 -16.18
CA SER A 161 -19.20 -4.90 -14.81
C SER A 161 -17.92 -4.20 -14.41
N ILE A 162 -17.97 -3.42 -13.31
CA ILE A 162 -16.78 -2.81 -12.71
C ILE A 162 -15.87 -3.90 -12.13
N ASP A 163 -16.41 -4.98 -11.57
CA ASP A 163 -15.64 -6.10 -11.02
C ASP A 163 -14.83 -6.79 -12.12
N ASN A 164 -15.42 -7.03 -13.29
CA ASN A 164 -14.70 -7.58 -14.45
C ASN A 164 -13.62 -6.62 -14.95
N PHE A 165 -13.93 -5.33 -15.03
CA PHE A 165 -12.95 -4.31 -15.39
C PHE A 165 -11.75 -4.35 -14.44
N THR A 166 -11.96 -4.32 -13.14
CA THR A 166 -10.87 -4.32 -12.16
C THR A 166 -10.07 -5.63 -12.18
N LYS A 167 -10.75 -6.76 -12.41
CA LYS A 167 -10.09 -8.06 -12.57
C LYS A 167 -9.21 -8.11 -13.82
N GLN A 168 -9.71 -7.66 -14.98
CA GLN A 168 -8.98 -7.72 -16.24
C GLN A 168 -7.87 -6.68 -16.32
N THR A 169 -8.11 -5.46 -15.81
CA THR A 169 -7.18 -4.34 -15.93
C THR A 169 -6.12 -4.33 -14.84
N PHE A 170 -6.50 -4.62 -13.60
CA PHE A 170 -5.64 -4.51 -12.43
C PHE A 170 -5.31 -5.85 -11.78
N ASN A 171 -5.79 -6.97 -12.37
CA ASN A 171 -5.70 -8.30 -11.75
C ASN A 171 -6.22 -8.31 -10.30
N TYR A 172 -7.24 -7.47 -10.02
CA TYR A 172 -7.81 -7.32 -8.69
C TYR A 172 -9.11 -8.13 -8.57
N ASN A 173 -9.10 -9.12 -7.66
CA ASN A 173 -10.28 -9.90 -7.31
C ASN A 173 -10.46 -9.89 -5.80
N PHE A 174 -11.49 -9.19 -5.32
CA PHE A 174 -11.75 -9.04 -3.89
C PHE A 174 -11.93 -10.36 -3.15
N SER A 175 -12.56 -11.36 -3.76
CA SER A 175 -12.82 -12.67 -3.15
C SER A 175 -11.55 -13.52 -2.98
N SER A 176 -10.53 -13.31 -3.81
CA SER A 176 -9.27 -14.06 -3.75
C SER A 176 -8.15 -13.34 -3.00
N ASN A 177 -8.28 -12.02 -2.76
CA ASN A 177 -7.25 -11.26 -2.06
C ASN A 177 -7.12 -11.64 -0.56
N ASN A 178 -8.18 -12.18 0.04
CA ASN A 178 -8.10 -12.72 1.41
C ASN A 178 -7.25 -14.01 1.50
N ASN A 179 -7.02 -14.72 0.38
CA ASN A 179 -6.24 -15.96 0.32
C ASN A 179 -4.81 -15.75 -0.24
N ARG A 180 -4.44 -14.55 -0.69
CA ARG A 180 -3.14 -14.27 -1.35
C ARG A 180 -1.93 -14.20 -0.42
N ARG A 181 -2.00 -14.67 0.80
CA ARG A 181 -0.78 -14.96 1.58
C ARG A 181 0.13 -15.97 0.85
N LEU A 182 -0.46 -16.92 0.12
CA LEU A 182 0.29 -17.94 -0.63
C LEU A 182 0.99 -17.39 -1.89
N ASP A 183 0.33 -16.51 -2.68
CA ASP A 183 0.91 -16.01 -3.93
C ASP A 183 2.07 -15.03 -3.72
N LEU A 184 2.08 -14.28 -2.62
CA LEU A 184 3.20 -13.42 -2.25
C LEU A 184 4.41 -14.25 -1.81
N ASP A 185 4.22 -15.40 -1.19
CA ASP A 185 5.30 -16.25 -0.75
C ASP A 185 5.96 -16.97 -1.95
N ILE A 186 5.18 -17.41 -2.95
CA ILE A 186 5.67 -18.00 -4.21
C ILE A 186 6.43 -16.94 -5.04
N TYR A 187 5.91 -15.71 -5.12
CA TYR A 187 6.61 -14.61 -5.82
C TYR A 187 7.92 -14.23 -5.11
N ARG A 188 7.99 -14.34 -3.79
CA ARG A 188 9.18 -14.12 -2.96
C ARG A 188 10.26 -15.18 -3.20
N GLU A 189 9.90 -16.43 -3.42
CA GLU A 189 10.85 -17.51 -3.70
C GLU A 189 11.53 -17.31 -5.07
N ASN A 190 10.78 -16.89 -6.08
CA ASN A 190 11.29 -16.72 -7.45
C ASN A 190 12.24 -15.52 -7.64
N ILE A 191 12.15 -14.46 -6.80
CA ILE A 191 13.05 -13.29 -6.89
C ILE A 191 14.42 -13.53 -6.24
N ASN A 192 14.52 -14.50 -5.32
CA ASN A 192 15.69 -14.67 -4.48
C ASN A 192 16.70 -15.74 -4.97
N ASP A 193 16.46 -16.41 -6.09
CA ASP A 193 17.33 -17.46 -6.63
C ASP A 193 18.35 -16.99 -7.68
N GLN A 194 18.67 -15.68 -7.71
CA GLN A 194 19.80 -15.21 -8.49
C GLN A 194 21.10 -15.54 -7.75
N ASP A 195 21.86 -16.49 -8.28
CA ASP A 195 23.09 -17.03 -7.69
C ASP A 195 24.27 -16.00 -7.65
N PHE A 196 24.16 -14.83 -8.27
CA PHE A 196 25.22 -13.84 -8.34
C PHE A 196 24.73 -12.43 -8.01
N PHE A 197 25.41 -11.79 -7.03
CA PHE A 197 25.22 -10.37 -6.71
C PHE A 197 26.10 -9.50 -7.60
N ASN A 198 25.49 -8.80 -8.57
CA ASN A 198 26.18 -7.86 -9.45
C ASN A 198 25.91 -6.41 -9.03
N VAL A 199 26.96 -5.71 -8.57
CA VAL A 199 26.88 -4.32 -8.10
C VAL A 199 26.43 -3.35 -9.20
N LYS A 200 26.72 -3.65 -10.47
CA LYS A 200 26.39 -2.79 -11.62
C LYS A 200 24.90 -2.82 -11.99
N ASP A 201 24.20 -3.89 -11.60
CA ASP A 201 22.78 -4.11 -11.94
C ASP A 201 21.83 -3.72 -10.80
N ILE A 202 22.32 -2.99 -9.80
CA ILE A 202 21.50 -2.53 -8.66
C ILE A 202 20.61 -1.37 -9.11
N LEU A 203 19.41 -1.68 -9.52
CA LEU A 203 18.34 -0.69 -9.70
C LEU A 203 17.78 -0.28 -8.34
N ASP A 204 17.66 1.04 -8.11
CA ASP A 204 17.00 1.56 -6.91
C ASP A 204 15.49 1.33 -7.00
N SER A 205 15.03 0.19 -6.47
CA SER A 205 13.62 -0.19 -6.45
C SER A 205 12.84 0.42 -5.28
N ARG A 206 13.44 1.32 -4.48
CA ARG A 206 12.73 2.04 -3.40
C ARG A 206 11.65 2.96 -3.93
N ASN A 207 11.80 3.44 -5.17
CA ASN A 207 10.75 4.19 -5.86
C ASN A 207 9.59 3.31 -6.35
N MET A 208 9.75 1.99 -6.32
CA MET A 208 8.66 1.05 -6.54
C MET A 208 7.99 0.75 -5.20
N ILE A 209 6.70 0.83 -5.18
CA ILE A 209 5.80 0.66 -4.02
C ILE A 209 6.00 -0.66 -3.27
N TYR A 210 6.57 -1.67 -3.94
CA TYR A 210 6.94 -2.96 -3.37
C TYR A 210 8.11 -2.89 -2.38
N ALA A 211 8.92 -1.86 -2.39
CA ALA A 211 10.14 -1.79 -1.60
C ALA A 211 9.88 -1.76 -0.08
N SER A 212 8.80 -1.10 0.39
CA SER A 212 8.51 -1.03 1.82
C SER A 212 7.85 -2.31 2.36
N ILE A 213 7.05 -3.01 1.53
CA ILE A 213 6.45 -4.30 1.88
C ILE A 213 7.54 -5.39 1.85
N CYS A 214 8.41 -5.37 0.86
CA CYS A 214 9.57 -6.27 0.77
C CYS A 214 10.60 -6.04 1.88
N ARG A 215 10.69 -4.81 2.42
CA ARG A 215 11.68 -4.44 3.44
C ARG A 215 11.61 -5.29 4.71
N ARG A 216 10.41 -5.62 5.21
CA ARG A 216 10.24 -6.49 6.39
C ARG A 216 10.33 -7.98 6.08
N GLN A 217 9.99 -8.37 4.87
CA GLN A 217 9.83 -9.78 4.48
C GLN A 217 11.13 -10.38 3.93
N GLY A 218 11.90 -9.61 3.17
CA GLY A 218 13.22 -10.03 2.71
C GLY A 218 14.29 -9.98 3.79
N GLN A 219 14.12 -9.17 4.85
CA GLN A 219 15.10 -9.04 5.93
C GLN A 219 15.25 -10.32 6.78
N GLU A 220 14.17 -11.05 7.04
CA GLU A 220 14.26 -12.29 7.80
C GLU A 220 15.03 -13.38 7.04
N LYS A 221 14.73 -13.54 5.73
CA LYS A 221 15.47 -14.47 4.86
C LYS A 221 16.93 -14.02 4.67
N PHE A 222 17.17 -12.71 4.51
CA PHE A 222 18.50 -12.12 4.41
C PHE A 222 19.30 -12.36 5.70
N ARG A 223 18.71 -12.09 6.88
CA ARG A 223 19.34 -12.38 8.18
C ARG A 223 19.66 -13.86 8.35
N ARG A 224 18.76 -14.76 7.98
CA ARG A 224 18.99 -16.20 8.06
C ARG A 224 20.16 -16.64 7.20
N LYS A 225 20.24 -16.18 5.94
CA LYS A 225 21.37 -16.47 5.04
C LYS A 225 22.70 -15.93 5.58
N LEU A 226 22.70 -14.76 6.20
CA LEU A 226 23.89 -14.20 6.83
C LEU A 226 24.30 -15.00 8.08
N LEU A 227 23.34 -15.41 8.92
CA LEU A 227 23.62 -16.29 10.05
C LEU A 227 24.27 -17.61 9.61
N GLU A 228 23.85 -18.17 8.48
CA GLU A 228 24.46 -19.37 7.90
C GLU A 228 25.86 -19.07 7.35
N ALA A 229 26.03 -17.99 6.55
CA ALA A 229 27.30 -17.65 5.93
C ALA A 229 28.39 -17.22 6.92
N TYR A 230 28.02 -16.62 8.05
CA TYR A 230 28.93 -16.20 9.11
C TYR A 230 28.99 -17.18 10.28
N GLU A 231 28.52 -18.44 10.10
CA GLU A 231 28.53 -19.47 11.15
C GLU A 231 27.93 -19.00 12.49
N ARG A 232 26.91 -18.11 12.40
CA ARG A 232 26.26 -17.48 13.55
C ARG A 232 27.21 -16.67 14.45
N LYS A 233 28.23 -16.04 13.88
CA LYS A 233 29.18 -15.20 14.59
C LYS A 233 29.23 -13.79 14.02
N CYS A 234 29.34 -12.81 14.90
CA CYS A 234 29.56 -11.42 14.49
C CYS A 234 30.87 -11.30 13.69
N ALA A 235 30.82 -10.64 12.53
CA ALA A 235 31.98 -10.40 11.65
C ALA A 235 33.08 -9.57 12.33
N VAL A 236 32.76 -8.78 13.34
CA VAL A 236 33.69 -7.85 14.00
C VAL A 236 34.13 -8.37 15.37
N THR A 237 33.18 -8.79 16.21
CA THR A 237 33.46 -9.18 17.62
C THR A 237 33.59 -10.66 17.82
N ASN A 238 33.27 -11.49 16.81
CA ASN A 238 33.20 -12.94 16.89
C ASN A 238 32.19 -13.46 17.95
N SER A 239 31.30 -12.60 18.43
CA SER A 239 30.22 -12.98 19.35
C SER A 239 29.29 -14.01 18.70
N SER A 240 28.88 -15.03 19.44
CA SER A 240 27.98 -16.09 18.98
C SER A 240 26.57 -16.00 19.59
N ILE A 241 26.24 -14.90 20.27
CA ILE A 241 24.90 -14.68 20.85
C ILE A 241 23.95 -14.30 19.71
N THR A 242 23.30 -15.28 19.11
CA THR A 242 22.49 -15.17 17.89
C THR A 242 21.36 -14.15 18.01
N GLU A 243 20.79 -13.98 19.20
CA GLU A 243 19.68 -13.06 19.49
C GLU A 243 20.07 -11.59 19.33
N THR A 244 21.35 -11.27 19.55
CA THR A 244 21.88 -9.91 19.45
C THR A 244 22.49 -9.59 18.10
N LEU A 245 22.67 -10.60 17.22
CA LEU A 245 23.28 -10.38 15.91
C LEU A 245 22.30 -9.70 14.96
N GLU A 246 22.75 -8.67 14.26
CA GLU A 246 21.97 -7.94 13.26
C GLU A 246 22.56 -8.11 11.85
N ALA A 247 21.67 -8.20 10.87
CA ALA A 247 22.00 -8.25 9.45
C ALA A 247 22.03 -6.85 8.87
N ALA A 248 23.20 -6.32 8.57
CA ALA A 248 23.39 -5.00 7.99
C ALA A 248 23.72 -5.09 6.49
N HIS A 249 23.22 -4.14 5.70
CA HIS A 249 23.57 -4.01 4.27
C HIS A 249 24.86 -3.19 4.12
N ILE A 250 25.81 -3.68 3.32
CA ILE A 250 27.05 -2.95 2.95
C ILE A 250 26.68 -1.82 1.99
N ILE A 251 25.99 -2.12 0.90
CA ILE A 251 25.36 -1.11 0.04
C ILE A 251 23.95 -0.89 0.58
N PRO A 252 23.54 0.37 0.84
CA PRO A 252 22.22 0.66 1.40
C PRO A 252 21.09 -0.05 0.66
N TYR A 253 20.06 -0.45 1.39
CA TYR A 253 18.90 -1.14 0.84
C TYR A 253 18.25 -0.34 -0.30
N LYS A 254 18.13 -0.95 -1.48
CA LYS A 254 17.51 -0.41 -2.70
C LYS A 254 16.43 -1.32 -3.28
N GLY A 255 15.88 -2.22 -2.45
CA GLY A 255 14.89 -3.22 -2.83
C GLY A 255 15.40 -4.64 -2.64
N SER A 256 14.58 -5.62 -3.02
CA SER A 256 14.84 -7.05 -2.80
C SER A 256 16.16 -7.54 -3.41
N SER A 257 16.57 -6.96 -4.54
CA SER A 257 17.85 -7.27 -5.20
C SER A 257 19.09 -7.00 -4.34
N THR A 258 18.96 -6.13 -3.32
CA THR A 258 20.06 -5.84 -2.38
C THR A 258 20.12 -6.79 -1.19
N ASN A 259 19.12 -7.66 -0.99
CA ASN A 259 19.09 -8.70 0.07
C ASN A 259 19.92 -9.93 -0.32
N HIS A 260 21.16 -9.72 -0.80
CA HIS A 260 22.09 -10.78 -1.17
C HIS A 260 23.18 -10.94 -0.11
N VAL A 261 23.62 -12.18 0.16
CA VAL A 261 24.64 -12.46 1.19
C VAL A 261 25.91 -11.65 0.97
N GLN A 262 26.36 -11.50 -0.29
CA GLN A 262 27.56 -10.71 -0.65
C GLN A 262 27.41 -9.20 -0.37
N ASN A 263 26.17 -8.72 -0.17
CA ASN A 263 25.88 -7.34 0.22
C ASN A 263 25.56 -7.21 1.71
N GLY A 264 25.85 -8.22 2.49
CA GLY A 264 25.51 -8.25 3.91
C GLY A 264 26.70 -8.50 4.81
N ILE A 265 26.61 -7.93 6.01
CA ILE A 265 27.52 -8.21 7.11
C ILE A 265 26.67 -8.53 8.35
N LEU A 266 27.12 -9.52 9.12
CA LEU A 266 26.49 -9.89 10.39
C LEU A 266 27.26 -9.24 11.54
N LEU A 267 26.58 -8.39 12.31
CA LEU A 267 27.18 -7.60 13.39
C LEU A 267 26.61 -7.98 14.74
#